data_0261d5f3ea94fcea5c47dd2057b72dc5
#
_entry.id   0261d5f3ea94fcea5c47dd2057b72dc5
#
_cell.length_a   1.000
_cell.length_b   1.000
_cell.length_c   1.000
_cell.angle_alpha   90.00
_cell.angle_beta   90.00
_cell.angle_gamma   90.00
#
_symmetry.space_group_name_H-M   'P 1'
#
loop_
_entity.id
_entity.type
_entity.pdbx_description
1 polymer ?
#
loop_
_entity_poly.entity_id
_entity_poly.type
_entity_poly.pdbx_seq_one_letter_code
_entity_poly.pdbx_strand_id
1 'polypeptide(L)'
;MIFCGNLIALDCCVKRAGDKADHWDIVNIRDKDGKSSWPEKNTEERINRIQSKISTKAFQQEYMNNPLSEGDTFKEMVWGKCPPLSKLQFAVVYGDPAPSNSKNKATSFKACFLIGYYDGRFYVYTGYLDHVVNEEYVNWYYYLRDYVGQKTQVYNYIENNKLQDPFYEQVFVPLFNEKGKQLGFIGIIPDTRKKPEKFDRIEGNLEPLNRRGQLILNIDEKDNPHMKRLEEQFLLIGRAMKSPADGVDCIEGGVWIINQKISTLSAGSYTVGARVTNKRDFNHGIYHTRRIRNAPL
;
A
#
# COMPACT_ATOMS: atom_id res chain seq x y z
N MET A 1 -1.23 45.48 -13.68
CA MET A 1 -0.19 44.54 -14.18
C MET A 1 -0.78 43.15 -14.22
N ILE A 2 -0.45 42.35 -15.25
CA ILE A 2 -0.89 40.96 -15.36
C ILE A 2 0.35 40.09 -15.17
N PHE A 3 0.22 39.07 -14.35
CA PHE A 3 1.30 38.16 -14.02
C PHE A 3 0.86 36.72 -14.30
N CYS A 4 1.53 36.04 -15.20
CA CYS A 4 1.16 34.68 -15.63
C CYS A 4 2.34 33.73 -15.42
N GLY A 5 2.03 32.52 -14.98
CA GLY A 5 3.03 31.46 -14.79
C GLY A 5 2.45 30.24 -14.09
N ASN A 6 3.24 29.19 -13.97
CA ASN A 6 2.85 27.96 -13.29
C ASN A 6 3.31 27.97 -11.82
N LEU A 7 2.57 27.32 -10.96
CA LEU A 7 2.96 27.07 -9.57
C LEU A 7 3.90 25.86 -9.49
N ILE A 8 5.19 26.11 -9.71
CA ILE A 8 6.20 25.05 -9.77
C ILE A 8 6.82 24.71 -8.41
N ALA A 9 6.56 25.51 -7.38
CA ALA A 9 7.00 25.27 -6.01
C ALA A 9 6.02 25.91 -5.03
N LEU A 10 5.97 25.38 -3.80
CA LEU A 10 5.12 25.92 -2.72
C LEU A 10 5.48 27.37 -2.38
N ASP A 11 6.74 27.75 -2.56
CA ASP A 11 7.22 29.12 -2.43
C ASP A 11 7.93 29.53 -3.71
N CYS A 12 7.20 30.17 -4.61
CA CYS A 12 7.72 30.67 -5.87
C CYS A 12 7.17 32.09 -6.15
N CYS A 13 7.76 32.77 -7.14
CA CYS A 13 7.39 34.16 -7.44
C CYS A 13 5.90 34.29 -7.85
N VAL A 14 5.36 33.30 -8.57
CA VAL A 14 3.94 33.30 -8.97
C VAL A 14 3.04 33.21 -7.75
N LYS A 15 3.36 32.33 -6.80
CA LYS A 15 2.60 32.19 -5.55
C LYS A 15 2.65 33.49 -4.74
N ARG A 16 3.84 34.06 -4.59
CA ARG A 16 4.02 35.32 -3.83
C ARG A 16 3.32 36.50 -4.51
N ALA A 17 3.21 36.48 -5.83
CA ALA A 17 2.49 37.52 -6.57
C ALA A 17 1.00 37.35 -6.39
N GLY A 18 0.50 36.11 -6.48
CA GLY A 18 -0.92 35.78 -6.31
C GLY A 18 -1.44 36.14 -4.92
N ASP A 19 -0.64 35.87 -3.88
CA ASP A 19 -1.02 36.19 -2.50
C ASP A 19 -1.20 37.69 -2.25
N LYS A 20 -0.73 38.55 -3.18
CA LYS A 20 -0.79 40.00 -3.09
C LYS A 20 -1.66 40.63 -4.19
N ALA A 21 -2.25 39.82 -5.03
CA ALA A 21 -3.03 40.31 -6.17
C ALA A 21 -4.47 40.61 -5.76
N ASP A 22 -5.06 41.64 -6.39
CA ASP A 22 -6.47 41.96 -6.22
C ASP A 22 -7.35 40.84 -6.81
N HIS A 23 -6.80 40.11 -7.77
CA HIS A 23 -7.49 38.99 -8.43
C HIS A 23 -6.48 37.87 -8.71
N TRP A 24 -6.86 36.65 -8.39
CA TRP A 24 -6.03 35.46 -8.54
C TRP A 24 -6.86 34.31 -9.08
N ASP A 25 -6.42 33.77 -10.20
CA ASP A 25 -7.11 32.69 -10.89
C ASP A 25 -6.15 31.54 -11.17
N ILE A 26 -6.55 30.32 -10.90
CA ILE A 26 -5.75 29.11 -11.15
C ILE A 26 -6.51 28.25 -12.16
N VAL A 27 -5.93 28.11 -13.36
CA VAL A 27 -6.49 27.29 -14.42
C VAL A 27 -5.64 26.03 -14.58
N ASN A 28 -6.18 24.91 -14.17
CA ASN A 28 -5.58 23.60 -14.33
C ASN A 28 -5.97 22.98 -15.67
N ILE A 29 -5.15 22.05 -16.18
CA ILE A 29 -5.48 21.33 -17.42
C ILE A 29 -6.70 20.41 -17.24
N ARG A 30 -6.94 19.94 -16.01
CA ARG A 30 -8.13 19.19 -15.60
C ARG A 30 -8.88 19.94 -14.51
N ASP A 31 -10.18 19.87 -14.55
CA ASP A 31 -11.04 20.38 -13.50
C ASP A 31 -11.06 19.45 -12.28
N LYS A 32 -11.88 19.79 -11.29
CA LYS A 32 -12.00 19.01 -10.04
C LYS A 32 -12.71 17.65 -10.25
N ASP A 33 -13.37 17.46 -11.37
CA ASP A 33 -14.01 16.20 -11.72
C ASP A 33 -13.09 15.33 -12.59
N GLY A 34 -11.89 15.82 -12.87
CA GLY A 34 -10.85 15.11 -13.63
C GLY A 34 -10.99 15.27 -15.15
N LYS A 35 -11.92 16.08 -15.62
CA LYS A 35 -12.13 16.32 -17.05
C LYS A 35 -11.28 17.48 -17.54
N SER A 36 -11.02 17.51 -18.84
CA SER A 36 -10.29 18.62 -19.44
C SER A 36 -10.99 19.95 -19.19
N SER A 37 -10.24 20.95 -18.70
CA SER A 37 -10.73 22.31 -18.50
C SER A 37 -10.87 23.07 -19.82
N TRP A 38 -10.28 22.58 -20.90
CA TRP A 38 -10.35 23.18 -22.24
C TRP A 38 -10.33 22.09 -23.31
N PRO A 39 -11.47 21.37 -23.49
CA PRO A 39 -11.54 20.20 -24.37
C PRO A 39 -11.19 20.49 -25.83
N GLU A 40 -11.47 21.69 -26.34
CA GLU A 40 -11.19 22.04 -27.74
C GLU A 40 -9.69 22.04 -28.02
N LYS A 41 -8.86 22.34 -27.02
CA LYS A 41 -7.39 22.40 -27.18
C LYS A 41 -6.71 21.19 -26.58
N ASN A 42 -7.20 20.72 -25.45
CA ASN A 42 -6.60 19.67 -24.65
C ASN A 42 -7.61 18.50 -24.53
N THR A 43 -7.69 17.68 -25.56
CA THR A 43 -8.54 16.47 -25.52
C THR A 43 -7.99 15.50 -24.45
N GLU A 44 -8.85 14.62 -23.97
CA GLU A 44 -8.44 13.59 -22.99
C GLU A 44 -7.25 12.77 -23.51
N GLU A 45 -7.24 12.43 -24.81
CA GLU A 45 -6.14 11.68 -25.40
C GLU A 45 -4.83 12.46 -25.32
N ARG A 46 -4.89 13.78 -25.60
CA ARG A 46 -3.72 14.65 -25.52
C ARG A 46 -3.20 14.75 -24.09
N ILE A 47 -4.09 14.94 -23.13
CA ILE A 47 -3.72 15.02 -21.72
C ILE A 47 -3.10 13.72 -21.25
N ASN A 48 -3.72 12.58 -21.57
CA ASN A 48 -3.21 11.27 -21.19
C ASN A 48 -1.84 11.00 -21.83
N ARG A 49 -1.64 11.44 -23.08
CA ARG A 49 -0.34 11.31 -23.76
C ARG A 49 0.72 12.19 -23.13
N ILE A 50 0.39 13.36 -22.65
CA ILE A 50 1.33 14.21 -21.89
C ILE A 50 1.69 13.50 -20.58
N GLN A 51 0.67 13.08 -19.84
CA GLN A 51 0.84 12.45 -18.53
C GLN A 51 1.65 11.15 -18.61
N SER A 52 1.55 10.41 -19.71
CA SER A 52 2.34 9.18 -19.88
C SER A 52 3.82 9.43 -20.22
N LYS A 53 4.19 10.66 -20.58
CA LYS A 53 5.56 10.99 -21.04
C LYS A 53 6.36 11.74 -19.99
N ILE A 54 5.74 12.22 -18.93
CA ILE A 54 6.41 12.98 -17.89
C ILE A 54 6.07 12.37 -16.52
N SER A 55 6.91 12.68 -15.52
CA SER A 55 6.65 12.18 -14.17
C SER A 55 5.37 12.78 -13.60
N THR A 56 4.73 12.08 -12.67
CA THR A 56 3.56 12.58 -11.94
C THR A 56 3.86 13.94 -11.33
N LYS A 57 5.05 14.11 -10.76
CA LYS A 57 5.50 15.38 -10.19
C LYS A 57 5.48 16.50 -11.23
N ALA A 58 6.10 16.26 -12.39
CA ALA A 58 6.14 17.28 -13.44
C ALA A 58 4.74 17.61 -13.95
N PHE A 59 3.86 16.63 -14.07
CA PHE A 59 2.48 16.86 -14.47
C PHE A 59 1.72 17.71 -13.44
N GLN A 60 1.88 17.41 -12.15
CA GLN A 60 1.24 18.17 -11.09
C GLN A 60 1.73 19.62 -11.06
N GLN A 61 3.05 19.84 -11.18
CA GLN A 61 3.63 21.16 -11.16
C GLN A 61 3.24 22.01 -12.39
N GLU A 62 3.41 21.42 -13.59
CA GLU A 62 3.33 22.18 -14.83
C GLU A 62 1.91 22.32 -15.36
N TYR A 63 1.02 21.37 -15.07
CA TYR A 63 -0.30 21.31 -15.68
C TYR A 63 -1.45 21.41 -14.67
N MET A 64 -1.18 21.08 -13.40
CA MET A 64 -2.19 21.12 -12.34
C MET A 64 -1.95 22.24 -11.33
N ASN A 65 -0.92 23.06 -11.54
CA ASN A 65 -0.52 24.13 -10.61
C ASN A 65 -0.47 23.64 -9.14
N ASN A 66 -0.10 22.38 -8.97
CA ASN A 66 -0.01 21.72 -7.69
C ASN A 66 1.46 21.37 -7.42
N PRO A 67 2.23 22.29 -6.82
CA PRO A 67 3.65 22.07 -6.56
C PRO A 67 3.81 21.04 -5.45
N LEU A 68 4.01 19.80 -5.86
CA LEU A 68 4.39 18.74 -4.95
C LEU A 68 5.80 19.05 -4.45
N SER A 69 5.97 19.25 -3.16
CA SER A 69 7.29 19.23 -2.56
C SER A 69 7.84 17.82 -2.69
N GLU A 70 9.11 17.70 -3.06
CA GLU A 70 9.77 16.39 -3.03
C GLU A 70 9.74 15.86 -1.61
N GLY A 71 9.28 14.63 -1.46
CA GLY A 71 9.56 13.85 -0.28
C GLY A 71 11.07 13.55 -0.29
N ASP A 72 11.72 13.73 0.84
CA ASP A 72 13.15 13.49 0.95
C ASP A 72 13.46 12.00 0.87
N THR A 73 12.47 11.14 0.99
CA THR A 73 12.63 9.71 1.22
C THR A 73 12.53 8.89 -0.07
N PHE A 74 11.46 9.01 -0.83
CA PHE A 74 11.25 8.24 -2.06
C PHE A 74 11.30 9.17 -3.28
N LYS A 75 12.32 9.03 -4.11
CA LYS A 75 12.49 9.92 -5.28
C LYS A 75 11.70 9.43 -6.47
N GLU A 76 11.49 8.14 -6.57
CA GLU A 76 10.71 7.49 -7.63
C GLU A 76 10.26 6.13 -7.15
N MET A 77 9.19 5.62 -7.73
CA MET A 77 8.71 4.27 -7.47
C MET A 77 9.00 3.36 -8.66
N VAL A 78 9.34 2.12 -8.36
CA VAL A 78 9.64 1.12 -9.38
C VAL A 78 8.34 0.48 -9.86
N TRP A 79 8.03 0.67 -11.13
CA TRP A 79 6.92 -0.02 -11.79
C TRP A 79 7.46 -1.20 -12.59
N GLY A 80 6.87 -2.36 -12.43
CA GLY A 80 7.31 -3.55 -13.11
C GLY A 80 6.24 -4.63 -13.19
N LYS A 81 6.50 -5.65 -13.99
CA LYS A 81 5.55 -6.73 -14.19
C LYS A 81 5.56 -7.66 -12.99
N CYS A 82 4.39 -7.88 -12.42
CA CYS A 82 4.22 -8.81 -11.30
C CYS A 82 4.27 -10.25 -11.81
N PRO A 83 4.86 -11.17 -11.05
CA PRO A 83 4.77 -12.59 -11.37
C PRO A 83 3.31 -13.07 -11.26
N PRO A 84 2.92 -14.12 -11.99
CA PRO A 84 1.57 -14.69 -11.82
C PRO A 84 1.31 -15.06 -10.36
N LEU A 85 0.12 -14.77 -9.86
CA LEU A 85 -0.28 -15.06 -8.49
C LEU A 85 -0.06 -16.53 -8.10
N SER A 86 -0.18 -17.46 -9.07
CA SER A 86 0.05 -18.88 -8.84
C SER A 86 1.50 -19.24 -8.51
N LYS A 87 2.44 -18.33 -8.68
CA LYS A 87 3.84 -18.53 -8.29
C LYS A 87 4.12 -18.08 -6.87
N LEU A 88 3.20 -17.39 -6.24
CA LEU A 88 3.35 -16.96 -4.86
C LEU A 88 3.04 -18.10 -3.91
N GLN A 89 3.83 -18.24 -2.86
CA GLN A 89 3.52 -19.16 -1.77
C GLN A 89 2.26 -18.70 -1.03
N PHE A 90 2.10 -17.40 -0.91
CA PHE A 90 0.93 -16.72 -0.36
C PHE A 90 0.97 -15.24 -0.73
N ALA A 91 -0.15 -14.58 -0.56
CA ALA A 91 -0.27 -13.13 -0.66
C ALA A 91 -0.94 -12.57 0.59
N VAL A 92 -0.77 -11.29 0.81
CA VAL A 92 -1.39 -10.56 1.93
C VAL A 92 -2.26 -9.44 1.36
N VAL A 93 -3.49 -9.40 1.78
CA VAL A 93 -4.32 -8.21 1.69
C VAL A 93 -4.20 -7.50 3.03
N TYR A 94 -3.71 -6.28 3.00
CA TYR A 94 -3.59 -5.44 4.19
C TYR A 94 -4.45 -4.20 4.01
N GLY A 95 -5.24 -3.86 5.02
CA GLY A 95 -6.10 -2.69 4.99
C GLY A 95 -5.92 -1.78 6.19
N ASP A 96 -5.95 -0.48 5.93
CA ASP A 96 -5.98 0.59 6.91
C ASP A 96 -7.35 1.27 6.86
N PRO A 97 -8.21 1.09 7.87
CA PRO A 97 -9.59 1.52 7.84
C PRO A 97 -9.77 2.89 8.48
N ALA A 98 -9.23 3.96 8.03
CA ALA A 98 -9.44 5.27 8.65
C ALA A 98 -10.81 5.38 9.36
N PRO A 99 -10.88 5.98 10.56
CA PRO A 99 -12.08 5.95 11.40
C PRO A 99 -13.29 6.70 10.82
N SER A 100 -13.10 7.59 9.86
CA SER A 100 -14.21 8.35 9.27
C SER A 100 -15.09 7.47 8.37
N ASN A 101 -16.40 7.52 8.59
CA ASN A 101 -17.38 6.89 7.72
C ASN A 101 -17.95 7.91 6.74
N SER A 102 -17.09 8.53 5.92
CA SER A 102 -17.45 9.66 5.09
C SER A 102 -16.63 9.69 3.79
N LYS A 103 -17.21 10.29 2.74
CA LYS A 103 -16.53 10.61 1.50
C LYS A 103 -15.88 12.01 1.56
N ASN A 104 -15.84 12.63 2.72
CA ASN A 104 -15.27 13.96 2.89
C ASN A 104 -13.75 13.92 2.75
N LYS A 105 -13.23 14.67 1.79
CA LYS A 105 -11.80 14.73 1.47
C LYS A 105 -10.95 15.39 2.57
N ALA A 106 -11.56 15.91 3.60
CA ALA A 106 -10.84 16.48 4.75
C ALA A 106 -10.44 15.41 5.78
N THR A 107 -10.80 14.14 5.55
CA THR A 107 -10.48 13.03 6.44
C THR A 107 -9.34 12.18 5.89
N SER A 108 -8.82 11.25 6.69
CA SER A 108 -7.82 10.26 6.25
C SER A 108 -8.40 9.33 5.18
N PHE A 109 -7.55 8.88 4.30
CA PHE A 109 -7.91 7.86 3.30
C PHE A 109 -8.09 6.50 3.97
N LYS A 110 -8.99 5.70 3.43
CA LYS A 110 -8.98 4.26 3.64
C LYS A 110 -8.09 3.62 2.59
N ALA A 111 -7.35 2.62 2.99
CA ALA A 111 -6.40 1.93 2.11
C ALA A 111 -6.57 0.41 2.22
N CYS A 112 -6.48 -0.31 1.09
CA CYS A 112 -6.51 -1.77 1.08
C CYS A 112 -5.75 -2.27 -0.14
N PHE A 113 -4.63 -2.99 0.06
CA PHE A 113 -3.74 -3.42 -1.02
C PHE A 113 -3.43 -4.91 -0.97
N LEU A 114 -3.33 -5.53 -2.15
CA LEU A 114 -2.87 -6.90 -2.34
C LEU A 114 -1.36 -6.88 -2.59
N ILE A 115 -0.61 -7.53 -1.70
CA ILE A 115 0.85 -7.55 -1.73
C ILE A 115 1.32 -8.99 -1.75
N GLY A 116 2.28 -9.30 -2.62
CA GLY A 116 2.92 -10.60 -2.72
C GLY A 116 4.43 -10.50 -2.56
N TYR A 117 5.06 -11.64 -2.31
CA TYR A 117 6.50 -11.75 -2.20
C TYR A 117 6.98 -12.90 -3.08
N TYR A 118 7.97 -12.61 -3.93
CA TYR A 118 8.53 -13.61 -4.82
C TYR A 118 9.98 -13.25 -5.17
N ASP A 119 10.87 -14.20 -5.05
CA ASP A 119 12.28 -14.06 -5.46
C ASP A 119 12.95 -12.80 -4.88
N GLY A 120 12.80 -12.60 -3.57
CA GLY A 120 13.46 -11.50 -2.87
C GLY A 120 12.81 -10.14 -3.06
N ARG A 121 11.64 -10.06 -3.65
CA ARG A 121 10.97 -8.80 -4.00
C ARG A 121 9.52 -8.79 -3.54
N PHE A 122 9.06 -7.61 -3.18
CA PHE A 122 7.67 -7.34 -2.83
C PHE A 122 6.96 -6.72 -4.03
N TYR A 123 5.78 -7.19 -4.31
CA TYR A 123 4.97 -6.74 -5.44
C TYR A 123 3.61 -6.25 -4.95
N VAL A 124 3.29 -5.00 -5.23
CA VAL A 124 1.96 -4.44 -5.00
C VAL A 124 1.14 -4.71 -6.25
N TYR A 125 0.28 -5.72 -6.20
CA TYR A 125 -0.48 -6.20 -7.37
C TYR A 125 -1.55 -5.22 -7.80
N THR A 126 -2.36 -4.77 -6.88
CA THR A 126 -3.45 -3.81 -7.05
C THR A 126 -3.98 -3.40 -5.68
N GLY A 127 -4.87 -2.42 -5.63
CA GLY A 127 -5.52 -2.03 -4.38
C GLY A 127 -6.38 -0.80 -4.53
N TYR A 128 -6.86 -0.35 -3.39
CA TYR A 128 -7.83 0.73 -3.28
C TYR A 128 -7.35 1.74 -2.24
N LEU A 129 -7.46 3.01 -2.57
CA LEU A 129 -7.04 4.13 -1.72
C LEU A 129 -7.97 5.31 -2.01
N ASP A 130 -8.95 5.56 -1.13
CA ASP A 130 -9.91 6.63 -1.32
C ASP A 130 -10.66 7.00 -0.04
N HIS A 131 -11.46 8.06 -0.12
CA HIS A 131 -12.41 8.46 0.92
C HIS A 131 -13.74 7.78 0.65
N VAL A 132 -14.04 6.73 1.38
CA VAL A 132 -15.25 5.92 1.19
C VAL A 132 -15.92 5.61 2.53
N VAL A 133 -17.19 5.19 2.46
CA VAL A 133 -17.90 4.67 3.62
C VAL A 133 -17.37 3.28 3.99
N ASN A 134 -17.63 2.86 5.23
CA ASN A 134 -17.11 1.60 5.75
C ASN A 134 -17.59 0.38 4.97
N GLU A 135 -18.79 0.44 4.43
CA GLU A 135 -19.33 -0.67 3.63
C GLU A 135 -18.54 -0.86 2.34
N GLU A 136 -18.20 0.24 1.65
CA GLU A 136 -17.40 0.17 0.42
C GLU A 136 -15.99 -0.32 0.73
N TYR A 137 -15.43 0.10 1.86
CA TYR A 137 -14.12 -0.40 2.29
C TYR A 137 -14.14 -1.92 2.52
N VAL A 138 -15.20 -2.46 3.08
CA VAL A 138 -15.37 -3.91 3.24
C VAL A 138 -15.48 -4.59 1.86
N ASN A 139 -16.17 -3.98 0.90
CA ASN A 139 -16.27 -4.51 -0.45
C ASN A 139 -14.90 -4.70 -1.11
N TRP A 140 -13.93 -3.83 -0.84
CA TRP A 140 -12.58 -3.93 -1.40
C TRP A 140 -11.90 -5.26 -1.11
N TYR A 141 -12.12 -5.84 0.07
CA TYR A 141 -11.58 -7.17 0.39
C TYR A 141 -12.20 -8.25 -0.50
N TYR A 142 -13.48 -8.14 -0.82
CA TYR A 142 -14.15 -9.07 -1.72
C TYR A 142 -13.70 -8.89 -3.17
N TYR A 143 -13.51 -7.65 -3.62
CA TYR A 143 -12.95 -7.38 -4.95
C TYR A 143 -11.52 -7.94 -5.08
N LEU A 144 -10.69 -7.81 -4.06
CA LEU A 144 -9.35 -8.38 -4.06
C LEU A 144 -9.38 -9.91 -4.00
N ARG A 145 -10.30 -10.51 -3.25
CA ARG A 145 -10.53 -11.97 -3.28
C ARG A 145 -10.86 -12.44 -4.68
N ASP A 146 -11.75 -11.74 -5.36
CA ASP A 146 -12.19 -12.13 -6.69
C ASP A 146 -11.07 -11.88 -7.73
N TYR A 147 -10.26 -10.85 -7.57
CA TYR A 147 -9.06 -10.62 -8.37
C TYR A 147 -8.06 -11.78 -8.23
N VAL A 148 -7.88 -12.30 -7.03
CA VAL A 148 -6.98 -13.44 -6.80
C VAL A 148 -7.57 -14.74 -7.37
N GLY A 149 -8.87 -14.94 -7.24
CA GLY A 149 -9.57 -16.09 -7.85
C GLY A 149 -8.95 -17.45 -7.50
N GLN A 150 -8.59 -17.67 -6.28
CA GLN A 150 -8.00 -18.93 -5.77
C GLN A 150 -6.62 -19.27 -6.36
N LYS A 151 -5.94 -18.34 -7.01
CA LYS A 151 -4.63 -18.59 -7.62
C LYS A 151 -3.51 -18.73 -6.59
N THR A 152 -3.72 -18.24 -5.37
CA THR A 152 -2.80 -18.37 -4.25
C THR A 152 -3.54 -18.26 -2.93
N GLN A 153 -2.92 -18.71 -1.84
CA GLN A 153 -3.42 -18.50 -0.48
C GLN A 153 -3.34 -17.01 -0.12
N VAL A 154 -4.43 -16.47 0.39
CA VAL A 154 -4.47 -15.06 0.82
C VAL A 154 -4.73 -14.96 2.32
N TYR A 155 -3.94 -14.13 2.98
CA TYR A 155 -4.18 -13.72 4.36
C TYR A 155 -4.66 -12.28 4.38
N ASN A 156 -5.86 -12.05 4.89
CA ASN A 156 -6.44 -10.73 4.94
C ASN A 156 -6.22 -10.13 6.33
N TYR A 157 -5.61 -8.98 6.38
CA TYR A 157 -5.35 -8.24 7.60
C TYR A 157 -6.04 -6.88 7.58
N ILE A 158 -6.49 -6.43 8.74
CA ILE A 158 -7.01 -5.08 8.96
C ILE A 158 -6.28 -4.47 10.13
N GLU A 159 -5.86 -3.23 9.99
CA GLU A 159 -5.23 -2.52 11.09
C GLU A 159 -6.22 -2.30 12.24
N ASN A 160 -5.83 -2.73 13.43
CA ASN A 160 -6.60 -2.59 14.65
C ASN A 160 -5.68 -2.20 15.81
N ASN A 161 -5.22 -0.96 15.81
CA ASN A 161 -4.43 -0.43 16.91
C ASN A 161 -5.35 0.08 18.03
N LYS A 162 -4.75 0.56 19.14
CA LYS A 162 -5.50 0.94 20.35
C LYS A 162 -6.61 1.97 20.13
N LEU A 163 -6.48 2.82 19.13
CA LEU A 163 -7.49 3.84 18.83
C LEU A 163 -8.67 3.26 18.07
N GLN A 164 -8.46 2.11 17.43
CA GLN A 164 -9.44 1.49 16.54
C GLN A 164 -10.07 0.21 17.14
N ASP A 165 -9.62 -0.22 18.30
CA ASP A 165 -10.04 -1.48 18.90
C ASP A 165 -11.56 -1.60 19.05
N PRO A 166 -12.27 -0.66 19.70
CA PRO A 166 -13.73 -0.73 19.74
C PRO A 166 -14.35 -0.53 18.36
N PHE A 167 -13.66 0.18 17.46
CA PHE A 167 -14.17 0.50 16.14
C PHE A 167 -14.17 -0.73 15.24
N TYR A 168 -13.13 -1.57 15.31
CA TYR A 168 -13.09 -2.82 14.58
C TYR A 168 -14.25 -3.74 14.96
N GLU A 169 -14.41 -4.00 16.26
CA GLU A 169 -15.41 -4.94 16.77
C GLU A 169 -16.83 -4.44 16.53
N GLN A 170 -17.06 -3.15 16.65
CA GLN A 170 -18.39 -2.58 16.57
C GLN A 170 -18.83 -2.24 15.15
N VAL A 171 -17.91 -2.03 14.25
CA VAL A 171 -18.22 -1.58 12.88
C VAL A 171 -17.83 -2.63 11.83
N PHE A 172 -16.58 -3.08 11.84
CA PHE A 172 -16.11 -3.94 10.73
C PHE A 172 -16.54 -5.40 10.90
N VAL A 173 -16.52 -5.95 12.10
CA VAL A 173 -16.96 -7.34 12.33
C VAL A 173 -18.40 -7.55 11.85
N PRO A 174 -19.39 -6.69 12.21
CA PRO A 174 -20.74 -6.84 11.67
C PRO A 174 -20.82 -6.72 10.15
N LEU A 175 -20.08 -5.76 9.56
CA LEU A 175 -20.10 -5.55 8.11
C LEU A 175 -19.51 -6.74 7.35
N PHE A 176 -18.38 -7.31 7.82
CA PHE A 176 -17.82 -8.53 7.24
C PHE A 176 -18.76 -9.72 7.41
N ASN A 177 -19.44 -9.82 8.55
CA ASN A 177 -20.39 -10.91 8.78
C ASN A 177 -21.61 -10.82 7.87
N GLU A 178 -22.14 -9.64 7.67
CA GLU A 178 -23.28 -9.45 6.79
C GLU A 178 -22.89 -9.73 5.33
N LYS A 179 -21.77 -9.19 4.89
CA LYS A 179 -21.27 -9.40 3.54
C LYS A 179 -20.93 -10.88 3.33
N GLY A 180 -20.40 -11.54 4.36
CA GLY A 180 -20.07 -12.96 4.32
C GLY A 180 -21.28 -13.87 4.11
N LYS A 181 -22.45 -13.49 4.61
CA LYS A 181 -23.67 -14.25 4.38
C LYS A 181 -24.09 -14.22 2.90
N GLN A 182 -23.72 -13.17 2.19
CA GLN A 182 -24.10 -12.99 0.79
C GLN A 182 -23.07 -13.58 -0.17
N LEU A 183 -21.78 -13.39 0.11
CA LEU A 183 -20.68 -13.66 -0.83
C LEU A 183 -19.73 -14.76 -0.35
N GLY A 184 -20.01 -15.36 0.81
CA GLY A 184 -19.12 -16.32 1.47
C GLY A 184 -18.14 -15.59 2.40
N PHE A 185 -17.80 -16.25 3.50
CA PHE A 185 -16.97 -15.67 4.53
C PHE A 185 -15.50 -15.63 4.09
N ILE A 186 -14.82 -14.55 4.43
CA ILE A 186 -13.38 -14.41 4.32
C ILE A 186 -12.80 -14.23 5.71
N GLY A 187 -11.67 -14.87 5.98
CA GLY A 187 -10.98 -14.70 7.26
C GLY A 187 -10.28 -13.35 7.32
N ILE A 188 -10.63 -12.53 8.29
CA ILE A 188 -9.99 -11.23 8.55
C ILE A 188 -9.23 -11.32 9.86
N ILE A 189 -7.98 -10.94 9.84
CA ILE A 189 -7.09 -10.98 11.00
C ILE A 189 -6.80 -9.53 11.44
N PRO A 190 -7.18 -9.13 12.65
CA PRO A 190 -6.84 -7.80 13.12
C PRO A 190 -5.35 -7.70 13.45
N ASP A 191 -4.69 -6.68 12.92
CA ASP A 191 -3.31 -6.36 13.27
C ASP A 191 -3.30 -5.43 14.48
N THR A 192 -3.07 -6.01 15.65
CA THR A 192 -3.06 -5.30 16.94
C THR A 192 -1.67 -4.89 17.40
N ARG A 193 -0.66 -5.00 16.54
CA ARG A 193 0.71 -4.68 16.92
C ARG A 193 0.88 -3.21 17.28
N LYS A 194 1.71 -2.97 18.27
CA LYS A 194 2.06 -1.62 18.67
C LYS A 194 3.10 -1.08 17.68
N LYS A 195 2.67 -0.21 16.79
CA LYS A 195 3.51 0.37 15.75
C LYS A 195 4.38 1.49 16.32
N PRO A 196 5.67 1.54 15.93
CA PRO A 196 6.52 2.70 16.20
C PRO A 196 6.02 3.93 15.44
N GLU A 197 6.78 5.02 15.56
CA GLU A 197 6.48 6.27 14.87
C GLU A 197 6.37 6.03 13.35
N LYS A 198 5.36 6.67 12.75
CA LYS A 198 4.91 6.35 11.38
C LYS A 198 6.00 6.58 10.35
N PHE A 199 6.65 7.74 10.39
CA PHE A 199 7.68 8.07 9.41
C PHE A 199 8.90 7.15 9.53
N ASP A 200 9.40 6.94 10.76
CA ASP A 200 10.63 6.17 10.97
C ASP A 200 10.47 4.70 10.52
N ARG A 201 9.29 4.10 10.73
CA ARG A 201 9.07 2.71 10.27
C ARG A 201 8.84 2.61 8.77
N ILE A 202 8.19 3.60 8.16
CA ILE A 202 8.02 3.64 6.70
C ILE A 202 9.38 3.81 6.04
N GLU A 203 10.17 4.79 6.48
CA GLU A 203 11.51 5.03 5.94
C GLU A 203 12.40 3.80 6.16
N GLY A 204 12.44 3.27 7.40
CA GLY A 204 13.31 2.13 7.72
C GLY A 204 12.95 0.85 6.99
N ASN A 205 11.67 0.59 6.75
CA ASN A 205 11.22 -0.67 6.16
C ASN A 205 11.06 -0.63 4.64
N LEU A 206 10.63 0.50 4.07
CA LEU A 206 10.28 0.55 2.65
C LEU A 206 11.34 1.25 1.78
N GLU A 207 12.05 2.25 2.31
CA GLU A 207 13.02 2.97 1.49
C GLU A 207 14.14 2.04 1.01
N PRO A 208 14.75 1.20 1.86
CA PRO A 208 15.81 0.31 1.38
C PRO A 208 15.31 -0.72 0.34
N LEU A 209 14.04 -1.11 0.41
CA LEU A 209 13.44 -2.01 -0.57
C LEU A 209 13.25 -1.29 -1.90
N ASN A 210 12.72 -0.06 -1.86
CA ASN A 210 12.50 0.72 -3.06
C ASN A 210 13.81 1.07 -3.74
N ARG A 211 14.79 1.55 -2.99
CA ARG A 211 16.10 1.94 -3.51
C ARG A 211 16.84 0.77 -4.16
N ARG A 212 16.58 -0.46 -3.74
CA ARG A 212 17.17 -1.67 -4.30
C ARG A 212 16.31 -2.30 -5.38
N GLY A 213 15.21 -1.65 -5.79
CA GLY A 213 14.28 -2.21 -6.76
C GLY A 213 13.57 -3.47 -6.28
N GLN A 214 13.39 -3.58 -4.96
CA GLN A 214 12.75 -4.73 -4.33
C GLN A 214 11.30 -4.46 -3.90
N LEU A 215 10.82 -3.23 -4.03
CA LEU A 215 9.41 -2.87 -3.87
C LEU A 215 8.89 -2.42 -5.24
N ILE A 216 7.98 -3.19 -5.81
CA ILE A 216 7.56 -3.02 -7.20
C ILE A 216 6.05 -2.82 -7.27
N LEU A 217 5.62 -1.75 -7.92
CA LEU A 217 4.22 -1.49 -8.24
C LEU A 217 3.89 -2.15 -9.58
N ASN A 218 2.72 -2.77 -9.69
CA ASN A 218 2.30 -3.48 -10.89
C ASN A 218 2.12 -2.53 -12.09
N ILE A 219 2.93 -2.70 -13.13
CA ILE A 219 2.89 -1.86 -14.33
C ILE A 219 1.53 -1.98 -15.06
N ASP A 220 0.87 -3.13 -14.98
CA ASP A 220 -0.42 -3.35 -15.63
C ASP A 220 -1.54 -2.54 -14.94
N GLU A 221 -1.31 -2.05 -13.72
CA GLU A 221 -2.20 -1.21 -12.93
C GLU A 221 -1.79 0.27 -12.92
N LYS A 222 -0.88 0.66 -13.81
CA LYS A 222 -0.33 2.03 -13.80
C LYS A 222 -1.39 3.10 -14.08
N ASP A 223 -2.46 2.74 -14.75
CA ASP A 223 -3.58 3.66 -15.02
C ASP A 223 -4.67 3.64 -13.95
N ASN A 224 -4.59 2.73 -12.99
CA ASN A 224 -5.50 2.65 -11.87
C ASN A 224 -5.35 3.90 -10.98
N PRO A 225 -6.41 4.69 -10.77
CA PRO A 225 -6.33 5.93 -10.00
C PRO A 225 -5.92 5.72 -8.53
N HIS A 226 -6.18 4.56 -7.95
CA HIS A 226 -5.76 4.25 -6.59
C HIS A 226 -4.25 3.96 -6.53
N MET A 227 -3.69 3.30 -7.55
CA MET A 227 -2.26 3.04 -7.64
C MET A 227 -1.47 4.32 -7.93
N LYS A 228 -2.03 5.22 -8.75
CA LYS A 228 -1.44 6.56 -8.98
C LYS A 228 -1.41 7.37 -7.68
N ARG A 229 -2.49 7.32 -6.92
CA ARG A 229 -2.58 8.01 -5.63
C ARG A 229 -1.60 7.41 -4.61
N LEU A 230 -1.37 6.10 -4.66
CA LEU A 230 -0.36 5.45 -3.84
C LEU A 230 1.06 5.95 -4.20
N GLU A 231 1.40 6.01 -5.49
CA GLU A 231 2.67 6.56 -5.95
C GLU A 231 2.85 8.01 -5.46
N GLU A 232 1.79 8.84 -5.58
CA GLU A 232 1.85 10.23 -5.13
C GLU A 232 2.14 10.30 -3.63
N GLN A 233 1.51 9.44 -2.83
CA GLN A 233 1.78 9.42 -1.39
C GLN A 233 3.22 9.01 -1.08
N PHE A 234 3.80 8.07 -1.82
CA PHE A 234 5.21 7.71 -1.68
C PHE A 234 6.13 8.91 -2.01
N LEU A 235 5.85 9.60 -3.11
CA LEU A 235 6.68 10.70 -3.57
C LEU A 235 6.58 11.95 -2.68
N LEU A 236 5.52 12.05 -1.88
CA LEU A 236 5.26 13.20 -1.02
C LEU A 236 5.69 12.99 0.43
N ILE A 237 5.97 11.76 0.81
CA ILE A 237 6.27 11.45 2.21
C ILE A 237 7.62 12.03 2.62
N GLY A 238 7.64 12.69 3.77
CA GLY A 238 8.84 13.26 4.35
C GLY A 238 8.68 13.35 5.86
N ARG A 239 9.77 13.65 6.57
CA ARG A 239 9.79 13.64 8.04
C ARG A 239 8.70 14.53 8.66
N ALA A 240 8.32 15.58 7.99
CA ALA A 240 7.30 16.51 8.49
C ALA A 240 5.87 15.95 8.38
N MET A 241 5.67 14.86 7.66
CA MET A 241 4.37 14.17 7.47
C MET A 241 3.21 15.12 7.11
N LYS A 242 3.49 16.11 6.27
CA LYS A 242 2.49 17.11 5.89
C LYS A 242 1.47 16.60 4.89
N SER A 243 1.80 15.51 4.21
CA SER A 243 0.94 14.89 3.19
C SER A 243 0.34 13.59 3.72
N PRO A 244 -0.82 13.17 3.20
CA PRO A 244 -1.38 11.87 3.53
C PRO A 244 -0.40 10.76 3.20
N ALA A 245 -0.33 9.75 4.04
CA ALA A 245 0.54 8.60 3.88
C ALA A 245 -0.15 7.28 4.25
N ASP A 246 -1.48 7.25 4.15
CA ASP A 246 -2.29 6.10 4.59
C ASP A 246 -2.07 4.89 3.67
N GLY A 247 -1.90 5.13 2.35
CA GLY A 247 -1.55 4.08 1.40
C GLY A 247 -0.15 3.51 1.66
N VAL A 248 0.82 4.38 1.95
CA VAL A 248 2.20 3.98 2.24
C VAL A 248 2.27 3.20 3.54
N ASP A 249 1.52 3.63 4.56
CA ASP A 249 1.38 2.92 5.83
C ASP A 249 0.77 1.53 5.65
N CYS A 250 -0.23 1.45 4.82
CA CYS A 250 -0.87 0.19 4.45
C CYS A 250 0.13 -0.78 3.78
N ILE A 251 0.96 -0.29 2.86
CA ILE A 251 2.02 -1.10 2.24
C ILE A 251 3.05 -1.54 3.28
N GLU A 252 3.47 -0.66 4.19
CA GLU A 252 4.40 -1.02 5.26
C GLU A 252 3.83 -2.14 6.12
N GLY A 253 2.55 -2.02 6.50
CA GLY A 253 1.85 -3.05 7.26
C GLY A 253 1.89 -4.41 6.58
N GLY A 254 1.57 -4.45 5.28
CA GLY A 254 1.58 -5.69 4.51
C GLY A 254 2.96 -6.29 4.34
N VAL A 255 3.98 -5.47 4.06
CA VAL A 255 5.38 -5.91 3.96
C VAL A 255 5.85 -6.50 5.30
N TRP A 256 5.51 -5.85 6.40
CA TRP A 256 5.85 -6.37 7.73
C TRP A 256 5.21 -7.74 8.00
N ILE A 257 3.93 -7.89 7.71
CA ILE A 257 3.22 -9.18 7.88
C ILE A 257 3.88 -10.27 7.04
N ILE A 258 4.22 -9.97 5.78
CA ILE A 258 4.87 -10.94 4.89
C ILE A 258 6.21 -11.39 5.49
N ASN A 259 7.02 -10.46 5.99
CA ASN A 259 8.30 -10.78 6.60
C ASN A 259 8.14 -11.68 7.84
N GLN A 260 7.14 -11.44 8.67
CA GLN A 260 6.85 -12.30 9.83
C GLN A 260 6.49 -13.73 9.40
N LYS A 261 5.64 -13.86 8.37
CA LYS A 261 5.24 -15.17 7.88
C LYS A 261 6.40 -15.93 7.26
N ILE A 262 7.24 -15.26 6.50
CA ILE A 262 8.44 -15.90 5.91
C ILE A 262 9.39 -16.38 7.02
N SER A 263 9.64 -15.57 8.03
CA SER A 263 10.50 -15.93 9.14
C SER A 263 9.95 -17.15 9.89
N THR A 264 8.64 -17.20 10.11
CA THR A 264 8.00 -18.32 10.80
C THR A 264 8.11 -19.62 10.00
N LEU A 265 7.91 -19.55 8.69
CA LEU A 265 8.03 -20.72 7.82
C LEU A 265 9.46 -21.24 7.78
N SER A 266 10.43 -20.34 7.68
CA SER A 266 11.83 -20.70 7.67
C SER A 266 12.27 -21.34 9.00
N ALA A 267 11.83 -20.81 10.12
CA ALA A 267 12.13 -21.34 11.45
C ALA A 267 11.51 -22.73 11.64
N GLY A 268 10.28 -22.91 11.16
CA GLY A 268 9.59 -24.21 11.20
C GLY A 268 10.33 -25.28 10.41
N SER A 269 10.76 -24.97 9.21
CA SER A 269 11.53 -25.89 8.36
C SER A 269 12.86 -26.27 9.00
N TYR A 270 13.54 -25.31 9.57
CA TYR A 270 14.82 -25.55 10.25
C TYR A 270 14.66 -26.48 11.46
N THR A 271 13.62 -26.25 12.24
CA THR A 271 13.34 -27.09 13.42
C THR A 271 13.05 -28.53 13.03
N VAL A 272 12.28 -28.74 11.95
CA VAL A 272 11.97 -30.10 11.46
C VAL A 272 13.24 -30.82 10.99
N GLY A 273 14.10 -30.11 10.26
CA GLY A 273 15.40 -30.65 9.84
C GLY A 273 16.30 -31.05 11.00
N ALA A 274 16.36 -30.23 12.01
CA ALA A 274 17.14 -30.51 13.20
C ALA A 274 16.62 -31.73 13.97
N ARG A 275 15.31 -31.91 14.07
CA ARG A 275 14.73 -33.07 14.71
C ARG A 275 15.08 -34.36 13.97
N VAL A 276 15.02 -34.34 12.67
CA VAL A 276 15.34 -35.53 11.87
C VAL A 276 16.80 -35.92 12.07
N THR A 277 17.69 -34.95 12.10
CA THR A 277 19.11 -35.19 12.34
C THR A 277 19.34 -35.79 13.72
N ASN A 278 18.70 -35.27 14.73
CA ASN A 278 18.86 -35.77 16.08
C ASN A 278 18.36 -37.21 16.23
N LYS A 279 17.26 -37.56 15.56
CA LYS A 279 16.77 -38.93 15.58
C LYS A 279 17.76 -39.92 14.99
N ARG A 280 18.43 -39.55 13.93
CA ARG A 280 19.46 -40.42 13.35
C ARG A 280 20.61 -40.62 14.29
N ASP A 281 21.01 -39.56 14.96
CA ASP A 281 22.09 -39.64 15.94
C ASP A 281 21.71 -40.55 17.12
N PHE A 282 20.44 -40.55 17.51
CA PHE A 282 19.97 -41.39 18.57
C PHE A 282 19.84 -42.87 18.20
N ASN A 283 19.63 -43.14 16.96
CA ASN A 283 19.57 -44.53 16.56
C ASN A 283 20.90 -45.19 16.52
N HIS A 284 21.81 -44.45 16.82
CA HIS A 284 23.04 -45.00 17.18
C HIS A 284 23.15 -44.98 18.64
N GLY A 285 22.35 -44.99 19.02
CA GLY A 285 22.02 -44.74 20.13
C GLY A 285 20.89 -43.97 20.29
N ILE A 286 20.42 -44.14 19.92
CA ILE A 286 19.51 -43.83 20.06
C ILE A 286 18.98 -43.61 20.25
N TYR A 287 19.35 -44.03 20.18
CA TYR A 287 18.87 -43.91 20.32
C TYR A 287 19.10 -43.44 21.01
N HIS A 288 19.80 -43.02 21.19
CA HIS A 288 20.09 -42.73 21.79
C HIS A 288 19.54 -42.14 22.55
N THR A 289 19.07 -42.22 22.86
CA THR A 289 18.50 -41.89 23.59
C THR A 289 17.78 -42.15 24.05
N ARG A 290 17.76 -43.31 23.86
CA ARG A 290 17.23 -43.65 24.21
C ARG A 290 17.21 -44.29 24.35
N ARG A 291 17.94 -44.44 23.79
CA ARG A 291 18.19 -45.02 23.62
C ARG A 291 18.34 -44.95 24.12
N ILE A 292 18.52 -44.54 23.91
CA ILE A 292 18.77 -44.69 24.15
C ILE A 292 18.50 -44.66 25.13
N ARG A 293 18.49 -44.97 25.72
CA ARG A 293 18.18 -45.20 26.48
C ARG A 293 17.38 -45.81 26.75
N ASN A 294 17.26 -46.48 25.83
CA ASN A 294 16.75 -47.33 25.85
C ASN A 294 16.91 -47.93 25.73
N ALA A 295 17.81 -47.86 25.27
CA ALA A 295 18.15 -48.46 25.09
C ALA A 295 18.50 -48.86 25.68
N PRO A 296 19.07 -49.24 26.08
CA PRO A 296 19.39 -49.73 26.59
C PRO A 296 19.49 -49.81 26.95
N LEU A 297 19.75 -50.15 26.67
CA LEU A 297 19.84 -50.28 26.74
C LEU A 297 19.59 -50.51 26.77
#